data_b300692ed80661861d273e3442e755e8
#
_entry.id   b300692ed80661861d273e3442e755e8
#
_cell.length_a   1.000
_cell.length_b   1.000
_cell.length_c   1.000
_cell.angle_alpha   90.00
_cell.angle_beta   90.00
_cell.angle_gamma   90.00
#
_symmetry.space_group_name_H-M   'P 1'
#
loop_
_entity.id
_entity.type
_entity.pdbx_description
1 polymer ?
#
loop_
_entity_poly.entity_id
_entity_poly.type
_entity_poly.pdbx_seq_one_letter_code
_entity_poly.pdbx_strand_id
1 'polypeptide(L)' 'MFKDSRKGWISKLTVGSKVGIRHKNVIYGGTVSLVTALGVLLVRCENNLKFKIMPDGYSSTKDSEVLPYGEVEES' A
#
# COMPACT_ATOMS: atom_id res chain seq x y z
N MET A 1 -7.14 18.47 4.11
CA MET A 1 -6.99 18.71 2.69
C MET A 1 -5.66 18.21 2.14
N PHE A 2 -4.58 18.63 2.72
CA PHE A 2 -3.29 18.15 2.26
C PHE A 2 -3.10 16.68 2.45
N LYS A 3 -3.70 16.14 3.49
CA LYS A 3 -3.60 14.72 3.73
C LYS A 3 -4.22 13.91 2.62
N ASP A 4 -5.34 14.40 2.12
CA ASP A 4 -6.01 13.70 1.03
C ASP A 4 -5.16 13.74 -0.23
N SER A 5 -4.52 14.87 -0.49
CA SER A 5 -3.64 14.96 -1.63
C SER A 5 -2.51 13.96 -1.53
N ARG A 6 -1.97 13.80 -0.33
CA ARG A 6 -0.86 12.92 -0.12
C ARG A 6 -1.20 11.48 -0.40
N LYS A 7 -2.43 11.10 -0.12
CA LYS A 7 -2.88 9.73 -0.35
C LYS A 7 -3.72 9.59 -1.60
N GLY A 8 -3.85 10.65 -2.38
CA GLY A 8 -4.68 10.61 -3.57
C GLY A 8 -4.23 9.60 -4.59
N TRP A 9 -2.94 9.26 -4.62
CA TRP A 9 -2.42 8.32 -5.57
C TRP A 9 -2.97 6.90 -5.33
N ILE A 10 -3.44 6.62 -4.13
CA ILE A 10 -3.95 5.29 -3.80
C ILE A 10 -5.17 4.95 -4.64
N SER A 11 -6.03 5.93 -4.90
CA SER A 11 -7.24 5.67 -5.65
C SER A 11 -6.96 5.31 -7.11
N LYS A 12 -5.75 5.56 -7.57
CA LYS A 12 -5.36 5.26 -8.94
C LYS A 12 -4.69 3.91 -9.08
N LEU A 13 -4.49 3.20 -8.00
CA LEU A 13 -3.87 1.89 -8.03
C LEU A 13 -4.82 0.87 -8.60
N THR A 14 -4.27 -0.06 -9.36
CA THR A 14 -5.03 -1.17 -9.92
C THR A 14 -4.29 -2.46 -9.65
N VAL A 15 -4.95 -3.57 -9.93
CA VAL A 15 -4.32 -4.87 -9.79
C VAL A 15 -3.06 -4.89 -10.66
N GLY A 16 -1.95 -5.30 -10.07
CA GLY A 16 -0.67 -5.31 -10.75
C GLY A 16 0.20 -4.10 -10.45
N SER A 17 -0.35 -3.07 -9.81
CA SER A 17 0.42 -1.89 -9.46
C SER A 17 1.46 -2.25 -8.40
N LYS A 18 2.63 -1.63 -8.49
CA LYS A 18 3.69 -1.88 -7.52
C LYS A 18 3.66 -0.82 -6.44
N VAL A 19 3.82 -1.24 -5.20
CA VAL A 19 3.79 -0.35 -4.05
C VAL A 19 4.79 -0.85 -3.03
N GLY A 20 5.05 -0.02 -2.01
CA GLY A 20 5.83 -0.44 -0.86
C GLY A 20 4.91 -0.59 0.33
N ILE A 21 5.28 -1.44 1.26
CA ILE A 21 4.58 -1.60 2.53
C ILE A 21 5.58 -1.41 3.65
N ARG A 22 5.33 -0.43 4.51
CA ARG A 22 6.15 -0.25 5.69
C ARG A 22 5.47 -0.95 6.85
N HIS A 23 6.18 -1.90 7.45
CA HIS A 23 5.65 -2.71 8.54
C HIS A 23 6.76 -2.90 9.56
N LYS A 24 6.53 -2.42 10.78
CA LYS A 24 7.49 -2.55 11.87
C LYS A 24 8.87 -2.02 11.46
N ASN A 25 8.87 -0.85 10.83
CA ASN A 25 10.09 -0.15 10.40
C ASN A 25 10.86 -0.87 9.31
N VAL A 26 10.22 -1.84 8.65
CA VAL A 26 10.82 -2.51 7.50
C VAL A 26 9.94 -2.22 6.29
N ILE A 27 10.56 -1.93 5.17
CA ILE A 27 9.83 -1.63 3.94
C ILE A 27 9.94 -2.83 3.01
N TYR A 28 8.80 -3.34 2.60
CA TYR A 28 8.72 -4.48 1.67
C TYR A 28 8.20 -3.99 0.33
N GLY A 29 8.75 -4.54 -0.74
CA GLY A 29 8.18 -4.30 -2.06
C GLY A 29 7.00 -5.23 -2.28
N GLY A 30 5.91 -4.70 -2.81
CA GLY A 30 4.72 -5.48 -3.00
C GLY A 30 3.99 -5.13 -4.28
N THR A 31 3.00 -5.93 -4.60
CA THR A 31 2.16 -5.75 -5.77
C THR A 31 0.70 -5.86 -5.35
N VAL A 32 -0.11 -4.94 -5.84
CA VAL A 32 -1.54 -4.96 -5.56
C VAL A 32 -2.15 -6.18 -6.24
N SER A 33 -2.78 -7.05 -5.46
CA SER A 33 -3.39 -8.26 -6.00
C SER A 33 -4.91 -8.14 -6.13
N LEU A 34 -5.52 -7.20 -5.40
CA LEU A 34 -6.96 -7.00 -5.48
C LEU A 34 -7.30 -5.59 -5.02
N VAL A 35 -8.26 -4.99 -5.70
CA VAL A 35 -8.81 -3.69 -5.31
C VAL A 35 -10.32 -3.87 -5.19
N THR A 36 -10.87 -3.58 -4.01
CA THR A 36 -12.31 -3.73 -3.81
C THR A 36 -13.04 -2.44 -4.17
N ALA A 37 -14.34 -2.57 -4.31
CA ALA A 37 -15.17 -1.40 -4.62
C ALA A 37 -15.11 -0.35 -3.52
N LEU A 38 -14.79 -0.76 -2.30
CA LEU A 38 -14.70 0.17 -1.18
C LEU A 38 -13.33 0.83 -1.08
N GLY A 39 -12.41 0.48 -1.96
CA GLY A 39 -11.08 1.09 -1.94
C GLY A 39 -10.08 0.35 -1.08
N VAL A 40 -10.40 -0.86 -0.66
CA VAL A 40 -9.46 -1.67 0.12
C VAL A 40 -8.51 -2.37 -0.85
N LEU A 41 -7.23 -2.36 -0.52
CA LEU A 41 -6.21 -3.00 -1.35
C LEU A 41 -5.69 -4.24 -0.66
N LEU A 42 -5.50 -5.30 -1.43
CA LEU A 42 -4.76 -6.46 -0.96
C LEU A 42 -3.41 -6.44 -1.66
N VAL A 43 -2.35 -6.43 -0.88
CA VAL A 43 -0.99 -6.31 -1.40
C VAL A 43 -0.23 -7.55 -1.03
N ARG A 44 0.40 -8.15 -2.03
CA ARG A 44 1.25 -9.33 -1.81
C ARG A 44 2.70 -8.89 -1.92
N CYS A 45 3.49 -9.19 -0.91
CA CYS A 45 4.90 -8.84 -0.88
C CYS A 45 5.76 -10.02 -1.28
N GLU A 46 7.05 -9.73 -1.55
CA GLU A 46 7.97 -10.72 -2.11
C GLU A 46 8.16 -11.92 -1.22
N ASN A 47 8.06 -11.72 0.08
CA ASN A 47 8.28 -12.82 1.03
C ASN A 47 6.99 -13.54 1.39
N ASN A 48 6.00 -13.46 0.50
CA ASN A 48 4.70 -14.10 0.67
C ASN A 48 3.84 -13.50 1.77
N LEU A 49 4.25 -12.39 2.32
CA LEU A 49 3.40 -11.65 3.24
C LEU A 49 2.29 -10.97 2.45
N LYS A 50 1.14 -10.89 3.07
CA LYS A 50 -0.01 -10.23 2.45
C LYS A 50 -0.54 -9.19 3.42
N PHE A 51 -0.88 -8.04 2.89
CA PHE A 51 -1.38 -6.94 3.70
C PHE A 51 -2.70 -6.45 3.14
N LYS A 52 -3.62 -6.14 4.03
CA LYS A 52 -4.89 -5.55 3.68
C LYS A 52 -4.82 -4.09 4.05
N ILE A 53 -4.83 -3.23 3.05
CA ILE A 53 -4.66 -1.79 3.24
C ILE A 53 -6.01 -1.12 3.04
N MET A 54 -6.44 -0.39 4.06
CA MET A 54 -7.71 0.30 4.02
C MET A 54 -7.59 1.58 3.18
N PRO A 55 -8.71 2.21 2.85
CA PRO A 55 -8.67 3.39 1.98
C PRO A 55 -7.83 4.55 2.50
N ASP A 56 -7.56 4.59 3.80
CA ASP A 56 -6.73 5.65 4.35
C ASP A 56 -5.23 5.39 4.17
N GLY A 57 -4.86 4.26 3.55
CA GLY A 57 -3.46 3.96 3.30
C GLY A 57 -2.79 3.16 4.38
N TYR A 58 -3.53 2.74 5.40
CA TYR A 58 -2.98 1.95 6.51
C TYR A 58 -3.71 0.63 6.60
N SER A 59 -3.06 -0.34 7.25
CA SER A 59 -3.73 -1.60 7.53
C SER A 59 -4.81 -1.36 8.58
N SER A 60 -5.68 -2.35 8.76
CA SER A 60 -6.78 -2.19 9.71
C SER A 60 -6.29 -2.02 11.14
N THR A 61 -5.13 -2.57 11.46
CA THR A 61 -4.54 -2.43 12.80
C THR A 61 -3.59 -1.24 12.88
N LYS A 62 -3.39 -0.52 11.77
CA LYS A 62 -2.56 0.68 11.71
C LYS A 62 -1.06 0.38 11.93
N ASP A 63 -0.66 -0.87 11.82
CA ASP A 63 0.74 -1.22 11.99
C ASP A 63 1.48 -1.31 10.66
N SER A 64 0.80 -1.06 9.56
CA SER A 64 1.40 -1.09 8.23
C SER A 64 0.87 0.06 7.41
N GLU A 65 1.69 0.55 6.50
CA GLU A 65 1.34 1.69 5.67
C GLU A 65 1.79 1.44 4.25
N VAL A 66 0.94 1.80 3.28
CA VAL A 66 1.31 1.68 1.87
C VAL A 66 2.10 2.92 1.46
N LEU A 67 3.15 2.72 0.67
CA LEU A 67 4.01 3.79 0.20
C LEU A 67 4.12 3.71 -1.32
N PRO A 68 4.39 4.85 -1.99
CA PRO A 68 4.66 4.81 -3.43
C PRO A 68 5.90 3.97 -3.70
N TYR A 69 5.88 3.23 -4.78
CA TYR A 69 6.97 2.32 -5.08
C TYR A 69 8.30 3.05 -5.26
N GLY A 70 8.24 4.26 -5.78
CA GLY A 70 9.46 5.03 -5.96
C GLY A 70 10.21 5.28 -4.67
N GLU A 71 9.50 5.42 -3.55
CA GLU A 71 10.16 5.61 -2.27
C GLU A 71 10.89 4.35 -1.83
N VAL A 72 10.35 3.20 -2.20
CA VAL A 72 11.01 1.94 -1.89
C VAL A 72 12.33 1.84 -2.67
N GLU A 73 12.28 2.24 -3.92
CA GLU A 73 13.47 2.14 -4.75
C GLU A 73 14.61 3.01 -4.28
N GLU A 74 14.27 4.14 -3.69
CA GLU A 74 15.28 5.05 -3.23
C GLU A 74 15.92 4.59 -1.92
N SER A 75 15.30 3.66 -1.27
CA SER A 75 15.85 3.13 -0.04
C SER A 75 16.91 2.11 -0.32
#